data_249c42d99bf661dd9f2724952e2d0d78
#
_entry.id   249c42d99bf661dd9f2724952e2d0d78
#
_cell.length_a   1.000
_cell.length_b   1.000
_cell.length_c   1.000
_cell.angle_alpha   90.00
_cell.angle_beta   90.00
_cell.angle_gamma   90.00
#
_symmetry.space_group_name_H-M   'P 1'
#
loop_
_entity.id
_entity.type
_entity.pdbx_description
1 polymer ?
#
loop_
_entity_poly.entity_id
_entity_poly.type
_entity_poly.pdbx_seq_one_letter_code
_entity_poly.pdbx_strand_id
1 'polypeptide(L)'
;MRKHGRKDGNQDEIVAAMRRVGCFVQSLVSIGNGCPDLLVAYHGRVFLVEVKADKGKLTADEAAWIGECERIGGVAVHIVRGVDDALRTLGAT
;
A
#
# COMPACT_ATOMS: atom_id res chain seq x y z
N MET A 1 2.36 10.56 -21.11
CA MET A 1 1.98 9.67 -20.05
C MET A 1 2.98 9.60 -18.95
N ARG A 2 2.47 9.69 -17.79
CA ARG A 2 3.35 9.74 -16.68
C ARG A 2 4.01 8.45 -16.39
N LYS A 3 5.17 8.53 -15.85
CA LYS A 3 5.88 7.36 -15.44
C LYS A 3 5.66 7.02 -14.02
N HIS A 4 5.01 7.89 -13.29
CA HIS A 4 4.74 7.63 -11.89
C HIS A 4 3.62 6.65 -11.74
N GLY A 5 3.47 6.12 -10.59
CA GLY A 5 2.45 5.15 -10.32
C GLY A 5 1.06 5.64 -10.64
N ARG A 6 0.21 4.71 -11.03
CA ARG A 6 -1.20 4.95 -11.21
C ARG A 6 -1.93 4.17 -10.16
N LYS A 7 -3.01 4.76 -9.64
CA LYS A 7 -3.80 4.07 -8.64
C LYS A 7 -4.60 2.94 -9.28
N ASP A 8 -4.72 1.83 -8.58
CA ASP A 8 -5.70 0.84 -8.92
C ASP A 8 -7.08 1.38 -8.60
N GLY A 9 -8.09 0.89 -9.28
CA GLY A 9 -9.44 1.42 -9.17
C GLY A 9 -10.03 1.33 -7.76
N ASN A 10 -9.55 0.40 -6.93
CA ASN A 10 -10.08 0.21 -5.57
C ASN A 10 -9.31 0.99 -4.50
N GLN A 11 -8.32 1.79 -4.88
CA GLN A 11 -7.50 2.46 -3.87
C GLN A 11 -8.29 3.47 -3.05
N ASP A 12 -9.14 4.25 -3.71
CA ASP A 12 -9.87 5.31 -3.00
C ASP A 12 -10.80 4.74 -1.93
N GLU A 13 -11.46 3.64 -2.21
CA GLU A 13 -12.33 3.04 -1.19
C GLU A 13 -11.55 2.44 -0.04
N ILE A 14 -10.37 1.88 -0.31
CA ILE A 14 -9.51 1.35 0.73
C ILE A 14 -9.01 2.48 1.63
N VAL A 15 -8.56 3.58 1.04
CA VAL A 15 -8.11 4.75 1.81
C VAL A 15 -9.23 5.29 2.68
N ALA A 16 -10.43 5.42 2.10
CA ALA A 16 -11.58 5.92 2.87
C ALA A 16 -11.88 5.01 4.07
N ALA A 17 -11.84 3.71 3.86
CA ALA A 17 -12.11 2.76 4.94
C ALA A 17 -11.05 2.85 6.04
N MET A 18 -9.77 2.96 5.65
CA MET A 18 -8.70 3.08 6.64
C MET A 18 -8.84 4.37 7.45
N ARG A 19 -9.14 5.48 6.79
CA ARG A 19 -9.33 6.73 7.49
C ARG A 19 -10.52 6.67 8.45
N ARG A 20 -11.56 5.93 8.06
CA ARG A 20 -12.76 5.81 8.89
C ARG A 20 -12.46 5.09 10.21
N VAL A 21 -11.51 4.17 10.23
CA VAL A 21 -11.12 3.49 11.47
C VAL A 21 -10.00 4.21 12.22
N GLY A 22 -9.58 5.38 11.74
CA GLY A 22 -8.64 6.22 12.49
C GLY A 22 -7.22 6.22 11.98
N CYS A 23 -6.98 5.78 10.74
CA CYS A 23 -5.63 5.80 10.19
C CYS A 23 -5.25 7.17 9.65
N PHE A 24 -3.98 7.52 9.82
CA PHE A 24 -3.36 8.54 8.99
C PHE A 24 -2.89 7.86 7.71
N VAL A 25 -3.26 8.39 6.56
CA VAL A 25 -2.90 7.79 5.27
C VAL A 25 -2.28 8.84 4.37
N GLN A 26 -1.08 8.53 3.87
CA GLN A 26 -0.37 9.39 2.94
C GLN A 26 -0.17 8.62 1.63
N SER A 27 -0.64 9.20 0.53
CA SER A 27 -0.39 8.61 -0.79
C SER A 27 1.06 8.82 -1.19
N LEU A 28 1.68 7.75 -1.70
CA LEU A 28 3.04 7.79 -2.22
C LEU A 28 3.03 7.55 -3.73
N VAL A 29 1.84 7.57 -4.35
CA VAL A 29 1.69 7.19 -5.77
C VAL A 29 2.55 8.06 -6.68
N SER A 30 2.69 9.34 -6.38
CA SER A 30 3.44 10.24 -7.25
C SER A 30 4.95 9.98 -7.25
N ILE A 31 5.46 9.20 -6.29
CA ILE A 31 6.89 8.86 -6.27
C ILE A 31 7.22 7.91 -7.41
N GLY A 32 6.35 6.94 -7.68
CA GLY A 32 6.57 6.01 -8.77
C GLY A 32 7.73 5.06 -8.53
N ASN A 33 8.22 4.47 -9.59
CA ASN A 33 9.39 3.60 -9.60
C ASN A 33 9.30 2.43 -8.63
N GLY A 34 8.11 1.90 -8.49
CA GLY A 34 7.88 0.72 -7.65
C GLY A 34 7.62 1.01 -6.19
N CYS A 35 7.68 2.27 -5.78
CA CYS A 35 7.37 2.64 -4.39
C CYS A 35 5.93 2.21 -4.06
N PRO A 36 5.70 1.69 -2.84
CA PRO A 36 4.33 1.34 -2.45
C PRO A 36 3.37 2.52 -2.53
N ASP A 37 2.10 2.22 -2.67
CA ASP A 37 1.09 3.25 -2.88
C ASP A 37 0.85 4.15 -1.69
N LEU A 38 0.93 3.59 -0.47
CA LEU A 38 0.49 4.31 0.73
C LEU A 38 1.45 4.10 1.89
N LEU A 39 1.60 5.16 2.67
CA LEU A 39 2.15 5.07 4.02
C LEU A 39 0.97 5.23 4.97
N VAL A 40 0.81 4.28 5.88
CA VAL A 40 -0.34 4.26 6.79
C VAL A 40 0.19 4.21 8.22
N ALA A 41 -0.29 5.10 9.07
CA ALA A 41 0.03 5.06 10.49
C ALA A 41 -1.24 4.75 11.27
N TYR A 42 -1.16 3.79 12.19
CA TYR A 42 -2.32 3.33 12.93
C TYR A 42 -1.86 2.74 14.26
N HIS A 43 -2.39 3.28 15.35
CA HIS A 43 -2.10 2.79 16.71
C HIS A 43 -0.59 2.68 16.99
N GLY A 44 0.14 3.71 16.59
CA GLY A 44 1.58 3.79 16.87
C GLY A 44 2.46 2.96 15.96
N ARG A 45 1.88 2.36 14.92
CA ARG A 45 2.62 1.56 13.96
C ARG A 45 2.54 2.19 12.59
N VAL A 46 3.57 1.95 11.77
CA VAL A 46 3.63 2.43 10.39
C VAL A 46 3.62 1.24 9.45
N PHE A 47 2.78 1.32 8.43
CA PHE A 47 2.64 0.27 7.43
C PHE A 47 2.93 0.85 6.06
N LEU A 48 3.70 0.14 5.26
CA LEU A 48 3.81 0.44 3.82
C LEU A 48 2.84 -0.49 3.11
N VAL A 49 1.97 0.08 2.31
CA VAL A 49 0.86 -0.67 1.72
C VAL A 49 0.85 -0.50 0.21
N GLU A 50 0.85 -1.63 -0.48
CA GLU A 50 0.70 -1.68 -1.93
C GLU A 50 -0.71 -2.15 -2.23
N VAL A 51 -1.48 -1.38 -2.99
CA VAL A 51 -2.85 -1.70 -3.33
C VAL A 51 -2.91 -2.36 -4.70
N LYS A 52 -3.54 -3.51 -4.79
CA LYS A 52 -3.73 -4.22 -6.05
C LYS A 52 -5.19 -4.59 -6.22
N ALA A 53 -5.65 -4.62 -7.46
CA ALA A 53 -6.96 -5.18 -7.75
C ALA A 53 -6.91 -6.69 -7.51
N ASP A 54 -8.08 -7.31 -7.52
CA ASP A 54 -8.23 -8.71 -7.12
C ASP A 54 -7.22 -9.64 -7.79
N LYS A 55 -7.02 -9.49 -9.10
CA LYS A 55 -6.09 -10.34 -9.84
C LYS A 55 -4.86 -9.59 -10.32
N GLY A 56 -4.64 -8.39 -9.81
CA GLY A 56 -3.49 -7.60 -10.20
C GLY A 56 -2.21 -8.20 -9.66
N LYS A 57 -1.13 -8.04 -10.44
CA LYS A 57 0.17 -8.58 -10.07
C LYS A 57 1.15 -7.44 -9.88
N LEU A 58 2.17 -7.69 -9.09
CA LEU A 58 3.23 -6.71 -8.93
C LEU A 58 3.96 -6.54 -10.26
N THR A 59 4.31 -5.30 -10.58
CA THR A 59 5.21 -5.04 -11.69
C THR A 59 6.63 -5.43 -11.27
N ALA A 60 7.54 -5.49 -12.23
CA ALA A 60 8.93 -5.79 -11.92
C ALA A 60 9.52 -4.74 -10.98
N ASP A 61 9.21 -3.46 -11.20
CA ASP A 61 9.71 -2.39 -10.35
C ASP A 61 9.17 -2.51 -8.92
N GLU A 62 7.89 -2.85 -8.79
CA GLU A 62 7.29 -3.02 -7.47
C GLU A 62 7.91 -4.19 -6.73
N ALA A 63 8.09 -5.32 -7.44
CA ALA A 63 8.70 -6.49 -6.82
C ALA A 63 10.14 -6.20 -6.37
N ALA A 64 10.89 -5.45 -7.19
CA ALA A 64 12.26 -5.07 -6.84
C ALA A 64 12.29 -4.16 -5.63
N TRP A 65 11.42 -3.16 -5.60
CA TRP A 65 11.37 -2.21 -4.49
C TRP A 65 11.06 -2.94 -3.17
N ILE A 66 10.04 -3.78 -3.21
CA ILE A 66 9.60 -4.53 -2.04
C ILE A 66 10.70 -5.46 -1.55
N GLY A 67 11.34 -6.18 -2.49
CA GLY A 67 12.41 -7.09 -2.14
C GLY A 67 13.60 -6.38 -1.49
N GLU A 68 13.98 -5.22 -2.00
CA GLU A 68 15.07 -4.44 -1.41
C GLU A 68 14.73 -3.92 -0.04
N CYS A 69 13.49 -3.44 0.12
CA CYS A 69 13.04 -2.94 1.40
C CYS A 69 13.11 -4.03 2.48
N GLU A 70 12.67 -5.22 2.13
CA GLU A 70 12.69 -6.33 3.08
C GLU A 70 14.11 -6.83 3.32
N ARG A 71 14.90 -6.96 2.26
CA ARG A 71 16.24 -7.51 2.38
C ARG A 71 17.19 -6.59 3.14
N ILE A 72 17.14 -5.30 2.82
CA ILE A 72 18.08 -4.34 3.41
C ILE A 72 17.52 -3.74 4.69
N GLY A 73 16.26 -3.34 4.65
CA GLY A 73 15.65 -2.61 5.74
C GLY A 73 14.91 -3.46 6.75
N GLY A 74 14.62 -4.70 6.40
CA GLY A 74 13.87 -5.58 7.30
C GLY A 74 12.42 -5.18 7.48
N VAL A 75 11.87 -4.39 6.56
CA VAL A 75 10.49 -3.90 6.67
C VAL A 75 9.64 -4.57 5.60
N ALA A 76 8.56 -5.19 6.02
CA ALA A 76 7.63 -5.82 5.09
C ALA A 76 6.72 -4.78 4.45
N VAL A 77 6.40 -4.99 3.17
CA VAL A 77 5.38 -4.20 2.49
C VAL A 77 4.14 -5.08 2.39
N HIS A 78 3.00 -4.54 2.76
CA HIS A 78 1.75 -5.28 2.79
C HIS A 78 0.99 -5.06 1.50
N ILE A 79 0.62 -6.14 0.83
CA ILE A 79 -0.16 -6.07 -0.40
C ILE A 79 -1.61 -6.30 -0.02
N VAL A 80 -2.46 -5.32 -0.30
CA VAL A 80 -3.88 -5.41 0.04
C VAL A 80 -4.72 -5.33 -1.23
N ARG A 81 -5.80 -6.09 -1.25
CA ARG A 81 -6.62 -6.22 -2.46
C ARG A 81 -8.07 -5.79 -2.27
N GLY A 82 -8.42 -5.31 -1.11
CA GLY A 82 -9.77 -4.82 -0.83
C GLY A 82 -9.85 -4.26 0.57
N VAL A 83 -11.03 -3.73 0.92
CA VAL A 83 -11.23 -3.09 2.20
C VAL A 83 -11.02 -4.07 3.36
N ASP A 84 -11.65 -5.25 3.28
CA ASP A 84 -11.53 -6.21 4.38
C ASP A 84 -10.09 -6.65 4.59
N ASP A 85 -9.38 -6.86 3.50
CA ASP A 85 -7.98 -7.25 3.54
C ASP A 85 -7.13 -6.14 4.19
N ALA A 86 -7.38 -4.90 3.81
CA ALA A 86 -6.65 -3.77 4.38
C ALA A 86 -6.89 -3.63 5.87
N LEU A 87 -8.15 -3.71 6.30
CA LEU A 87 -8.46 -3.58 7.72
C LEU A 87 -7.89 -4.73 8.54
N ARG A 88 -7.93 -5.93 7.99
CA ARG A 88 -7.36 -7.09 8.65
C ARG A 88 -5.83 -6.93 8.81
N THR A 89 -5.16 -6.41 7.78
CA THR A 89 -3.73 -6.15 7.82
C THR A 89 -3.35 -5.22 8.96
N LEU A 90 -4.18 -4.20 9.19
CA LEU A 90 -3.94 -3.22 10.25
C LEU A 90 -4.30 -3.75 11.63
N GLY A 91 -5.05 -4.83 11.71
CA GLY A 91 -5.58 -5.28 12.97
C GLY A 91 -6.81 -4.49 13.40
N ALA A 92 -7.53 -3.94 12.44
CA ALA A 92 -8.66 -3.05 12.72
C ALA A 92 -10.01 -3.77 12.63
N THR A 93 -10.02 -5.07 12.51
CA THR A 93 -11.28 -5.84 12.49
C THR A 93 -11.29 -6.86 13.60
#